data_4ee516cbf322c57b5eac30755f0ee452
#
_entry.id   4ee516cbf322c57b5eac30755f0ee452
#
_cell.length_a   1.000
_cell.length_b   1.000
_cell.length_c   1.000
_cell.angle_alpha   90.00
_cell.angle_beta   90.00
_cell.angle_gamma   90.00
#
_symmetry.space_group_name_H-M   'P 1'
#
loop_
_entity.id
_entity.type
_entity.pdbx_description
1 polymer ?
#
loop_
_entity_poly.entity_id
_entity_poly.type
_entity_poly.pdbx_seq_one_letter_code
_entity_poly.pdbx_strand_id
1 'polypeptide(L)'
;MNTIRANKRRPNRLGEVNKYSGLLYCSDCGARLYFVCRRRDGGRVGFICSNYRKHTGFKVCTTHQIKESQLDQIVLEEINKALYFARTRTDEFAEYISQKTSAQSRKELNAKMKELGKAKRRSSELTTLFTRLYEDSVLGRISDDQYRMLSEAYTTEKRELDATIPDLEHEIEQLKESTSNVQRFTDLAKKYVVIEELTTEILHTFISKIVVHEREKKRSKNSPQQIDIYFRYIDFPTCLDRQQKLNEIATETDE
;
A
#
# COMPACT_ATOMS: atom_id res chain seq x y z
N MET A 1 -9.13 -14.28 -6.19
CA MET A 1 -10.42 -14.67 -5.54
C MET A 1 -10.40 -14.64 -4.00
N ASN A 2 -9.26 -14.64 -3.29
CA ASN A 2 -9.23 -14.73 -1.82
C ASN A 2 -9.41 -13.40 -1.06
N THR A 3 -9.18 -12.25 -1.66
CA THR A 3 -9.32 -10.93 -1.01
C THR A 3 -10.77 -10.52 -0.73
N ILE A 4 -11.74 -11.04 -1.49
CA ILE A 4 -13.17 -10.76 -1.28
C ILE A 4 -13.71 -11.50 -0.05
N ARG A 5 -13.14 -12.65 0.33
CA ARG A 5 -13.55 -13.42 1.50
C ARG A 5 -13.09 -12.83 2.84
N ALA A 6 -11.98 -12.09 2.88
CA ALA A 6 -11.49 -11.46 4.11
C ALA A 6 -12.39 -10.31 4.59
N ASN A 7 -13.08 -9.63 3.68
CA ASN A 7 -14.07 -8.60 3.99
C ASN A 7 -15.50 -9.17 3.95
N LYS A 8 -15.86 -10.02 4.94
CA LYS A 8 -17.25 -10.49 5.11
C LYS A 8 -18.19 -9.28 5.25
N ARG A 9 -18.79 -8.90 4.13
CA ARG A 9 -19.76 -7.83 4.05
C ARG A 9 -21.06 -8.34 4.64
N ARG A 10 -21.48 -7.74 5.76
CA ARG A 10 -22.81 -8.04 6.30
C ARG A 10 -23.82 -7.16 5.57
N PRO A 11 -24.80 -7.74 4.89
CA PRO A 11 -25.89 -6.97 4.31
C PRO A 11 -26.67 -6.26 5.42
N ASN A 12 -27.33 -5.18 5.06
CA ASN A 12 -28.30 -4.52 5.94
C ASN A 12 -29.56 -5.40 6.10
N ARG A 13 -30.54 -4.94 6.88
CA ARG A 13 -31.82 -5.69 7.05
C ARG A 13 -32.58 -5.91 5.75
N LEU A 14 -32.24 -5.21 4.66
CA LEU A 14 -32.83 -5.32 3.35
C LEU A 14 -32.03 -6.21 2.39
N GLY A 15 -30.98 -6.86 2.86
CA GLY A 15 -30.11 -7.71 2.04
C GLY A 15 -29.08 -6.92 1.20
N GLU A 16 -29.08 -5.58 1.26
CA GLU A 16 -28.18 -4.73 0.47
C GLU A 16 -26.83 -4.53 1.15
N VAL A 17 -25.76 -4.59 0.39
CA VAL A 17 -24.39 -4.28 0.85
C VAL A 17 -24.00 -2.92 0.32
N ASN A 18 -23.70 -1.98 1.22
CA ASN A 18 -23.22 -0.67 0.80
C ASN A 18 -21.87 -0.77 0.09
N LYS A 19 -21.70 -0.03 -1.01
CA LYS A 19 -20.51 -0.05 -1.87
C LYS A 19 -19.20 0.28 -1.14
N TYR A 20 -19.24 1.09 -0.07
CA TYR A 20 -18.09 1.43 0.77
C TYR A 20 -17.81 0.45 1.92
N SER A 21 -18.54 -0.66 1.99
CA SER A 21 -18.35 -1.62 3.07
C SER A 21 -16.92 -2.11 3.17
N GLY A 22 -16.28 -1.89 4.33
CA GLY A 22 -14.91 -2.32 4.59
C GLY A 22 -13.82 -1.33 4.18
N LEU A 23 -14.18 -0.22 3.52
CA LEU A 23 -13.20 0.78 3.06
C LEU A 23 -13.03 1.98 4.00
N LEU A 24 -14.03 2.30 4.85
CA LEU A 24 -14.05 3.52 5.64
C LEU A 24 -13.54 3.34 7.06
N TYR A 25 -12.60 4.20 7.47
CA TYR A 25 -11.95 4.18 8.77
C TYR A 25 -11.94 5.58 9.41
N CYS A 26 -11.95 5.63 10.74
CA CYS A 26 -11.83 6.84 11.53
C CYS A 26 -10.36 7.22 11.68
N SER A 27 -10.02 8.50 11.52
CA SER A 27 -8.65 9.00 11.71
C SER A 27 -8.15 8.85 13.16
N ASP A 28 -9.01 9.08 14.15
CA ASP A 28 -8.61 9.16 15.56
C ASP A 28 -8.50 7.78 16.22
N CYS A 29 -9.48 6.91 15.98
CA CYS A 29 -9.54 5.62 16.68
C CYS A 29 -9.30 4.40 15.77
N GLY A 30 -9.08 4.59 14.46
CA GLY A 30 -8.86 3.51 13.49
C GLY A 30 -10.07 2.60 13.26
N ALA A 31 -11.18 2.80 13.99
CA ALA A 31 -12.36 1.96 13.87
C ALA A 31 -13.10 2.21 12.55
N ARG A 32 -13.80 1.19 12.06
CA ARG A 32 -14.60 1.31 10.83
C ARG A 32 -15.78 2.25 11.02
N LEU A 33 -16.14 2.98 9.96
CA LEU A 33 -17.37 3.73 9.89
C LEU A 33 -18.50 2.81 9.43
N TYR A 34 -19.65 2.92 10.09
CA TYR A 34 -20.86 2.17 9.73
C TYR A 34 -21.85 3.05 8.97
N PHE A 35 -22.49 2.45 7.99
CA PHE A 35 -23.59 3.07 7.25
C PHE A 35 -24.81 3.27 8.14
N VAL A 36 -25.36 4.46 8.10
CA VAL A 36 -26.57 4.84 8.84
C VAL A 36 -27.58 5.43 7.87
N CYS A 37 -28.71 4.77 7.73
CA CYS A 37 -29.86 5.25 6.97
C CYS A 37 -31.02 5.50 7.94
N ARG A 38 -31.43 6.75 8.10
CA ARG A 38 -32.65 7.12 8.82
C ARG A 38 -33.72 7.57 7.82
N ARG A 39 -34.55 6.63 7.37
CA ARG A 39 -35.56 6.89 6.33
C ARG A 39 -36.80 7.65 6.82
N ARG A 40 -37.02 7.77 8.17
CA ARG A 40 -38.31 8.26 8.70
C ARG A 40 -38.56 9.77 8.64
N ASP A 41 -37.54 10.62 8.42
CA ASP A 41 -37.73 12.10 8.47
C ASP A 41 -36.86 12.85 7.45
N GLY A 42 -36.76 12.40 6.21
CA GLY A 42 -35.78 12.96 5.26
C GLY A 42 -34.35 12.77 5.74
N GLY A 43 -34.12 11.72 6.48
CA GLY A 43 -33.04 11.52 7.41
C GLY A 43 -31.70 11.22 6.78
N ARG A 44 -30.69 11.55 7.49
CA ARG A 44 -29.26 11.49 7.13
C ARG A 44 -28.88 10.08 6.66
N VAL A 45 -28.49 9.98 5.38
CA VAL A 45 -27.86 8.81 4.80
C VAL A 45 -26.36 9.06 4.76
N GLY A 46 -25.58 8.23 5.44
CA GLY A 46 -24.13 8.42 5.49
C GLY A 46 -23.43 7.47 6.44
N PHE A 47 -22.20 7.78 6.77
CA PHE A 47 -21.31 6.93 7.57
C PHE A 47 -20.95 7.63 8.88
N ILE A 48 -20.82 6.86 9.95
CA ILE A 48 -20.45 7.33 11.28
C ILE A 48 -19.48 6.37 11.95
N CYS A 49 -18.52 6.90 12.71
CA CYS A 49 -17.56 6.10 13.46
C CYS A 49 -18.26 5.12 14.41
N SER A 50 -17.85 3.86 14.39
CA SER A 50 -18.45 2.81 15.21
C SER A 50 -18.23 3.03 16.71
N ASN A 51 -17.04 3.49 17.11
CA ASN A 51 -16.72 3.73 18.50
C ASN A 51 -17.49 4.95 19.04
N TYR A 52 -17.60 6.02 18.28
CA TYR A 52 -18.43 7.15 18.64
C TYR A 52 -19.90 6.73 18.86
N ARG A 53 -20.44 5.89 17.97
CA ARG A 53 -21.84 5.45 18.05
C ARG A 53 -22.12 4.50 19.19
N LYS A 54 -21.17 3.59 19.50
CA LYS A 54 -21.35 2.57 20.55
C LYS A 54 -21.10 3.11 21.94
N HIS A 55 -20.19 4.06 22.08
CA HIS A 55 -19.67 4.56 23.36
C HIS A 55 -19.96 6.04 23.57
N THR A 56 -21.18 6.49 23.30
CA THR A 56 -21.58 7.89 23.43
C THR A 56 -21.40 8.47 24.84
N GLY A 57 -21.34 7.63 25.88
CA GLY A 57 -21.09 8.03 27.26
C GLY A 57 -19.60 8.09 27.66
N PHE A 58 -18.69 7.50 26.93
CA PHE A 58 -17.29 7.30 27.34
C PHE A 58 -16.29 8.01 26.43
N LYS A 59 -16.56 9.07 25.80
CA LYS A 59 -15.63 9.89 24.96
C LYS A 59 -14.47 9.13 24.28
N VAL A 60 -14.73 7.87 23.85
CA VAL A 60 -13.72 7.01 23.21
C VAL A 60 -13.31 7.56 21.84
N CYS A 61 -14.18 8.33 21.21
CA CYS A 61 -13.92 8.99 19.94
C CYS A 61 -14.81 10.21 19.77
N THR A 62 -14.41 11.13 18.89
CA THR A 62 -15.19 12.31 18.52
C THR A 62 -16.12 12.02 17.32
N THR A 63 -16.86 13.04 16.86
CA THR A 63 -17.87 12.85 15.82
C THR A 63 -17.25 12.80 14.43
N HIS A 64 -16.96 11.61 13.96
CA HIS A 64 -16.52 11.35 12.58
C HIS A 64 -17.71 10.84 11.77
N GLN A 65 -18.26 11.70 10.91
CA GLN A 65 -19.41 11.37 10.07
C GLN A 65 -19.29 12.05 8.71
N ILE A 66 -19.75 11.36 7.66
CA ILE A 66 -19.81 11.89 6.30
C ILE A 66 -21.09 11.44 5.61
N LYS A 67 -21.69 12.29 4.79
CA LYS A 67 -22.82 11.89 3.94
C LYS A 67 -22.32 11.06 2.78
N GLU A 68 -23.12 10.06 2.38
CA GLU A 68 -22.78 9.21 1.25
C GLU A 68 -22.61 10.00 -0.05
N SER A 69 -23.52 10.93 -0.35
CA SER A 69 -23.44 11.76 -1.55
C SER A 69 -22.19 12.65 -1.62
N GLN A 70 -21.76 13.20 -0.48
CA GLN A 70 -20.52 13.99 -0.41
C GLN A 70 -19.28 13.10 -0.63
N LEU A 71 -19.30 11.91 -0.02
CA LEU A 71 -18.23 10.92 -0.21
C LEU A 71 -18.14 10.44 -1.65
N ASP A 72 -19.28 10.17 -2.27
CA ASP A 72 -19.36 9.78 -3.69
C ASP A 72 -18.71 10.81 -4.60
N GLN A 73 -19.07 12.08 -4.42
CA GLN A 73 -18.51 13.15 -5.23
C GLN A 73 -16.99 13.26 -5.05
N ILE A 74 -16.51 13.29 -3.81
CA ILE A 74 -15.07 13.42 -3.52
C ILE A 74 -14.29 12.23 -4.08
N VAL A 75 -14.77 11.00 -3.85
CA VAL A 75 -14.08 9.80 -4.31
C VAL A 75 -14.08 9.70 -5.83
N LEU A 76 -15.19 10.06 -6.48
CA LEU A 76 -15.29 10.07 -7.94
C LEU A 76 -14.31 11.06 -8.57
N GLU A 77 -14.27 12.28 -8.03
CA GLU A 77 -13.34 13.32 -8.47
C GLU A 77 -11.89 12.87 -8.32
N GLU A 78 -11.53 12.30 -7.17
CA GLU A 78 -10.16 11.87 -6.89
C GLU A 78 -9.72 10.68 -7.75
N ILE A 79 -10.60 9.71 -7.99
CA ILE A 79 -10.29 8.61 -8.91
C ILE A 79 -10.10 9.14 -10.33
N ASN A 80 -11.02 9.98 -10.84
CA ASN A 80 -10.90 10.53 -12.18
C ASN A 80 -9.67 11.43 -12.35
N LYS A 81 -9.30 12.24 -11.36
CA LYS A 81 -8.04 12.99 -11.36
C LYS A 81 -6.82 12.09 -11.45
N ALA A 82 -6.78 11.01 -10.65
CA ALA A 82 -5.69 10.05 -10.67
C ALA A 82 -5.58 9.32 -12.02
N LEU A 83 -6.72 8.92 -12.61
CA LEU A 83 -6.77 8.28 -13.93
C LEU A 83 -6.33 9.24 -15.05
N TYR A 84 -6.79 10.50 -15.00
CA TYR A 84 -6.40 11.53 -15.95
C TYR A 84 -4.90 11.75 -15.92
N PHE A 85 -4.32 11.94 -14.72
CA PHE A 85 -2.89 12.16 -14.54
C PHE A 85 -2.06 10.96 -15.03
N ALA A 86 -2.45 9.74 -14.67
CA ALA A 86 -1.77 8.53 -15.10
C ALA A 86 -1.79 8.30 -16.63
N ARG A 87 -2.79 8.86 -17.32
CA ARG A 87 -2.97 8.71 -18.77
C ARG A 87 -2.31 9.82 -19.57
N THR A 88 -2.45 11.08 -19.13
CA THR A 88 -1.96 12.24 -19.89
C THR A 88 -0.48 12.51 -19.69
N ARG A 89 0.05 12.15 -18.53
CA ARG A 89 1.46 12.35 -18.15
C ARG A 89 2.08 11.05 -17.68
N THR A 90 2.01 10.02 -18.55
CA THR A 90 2.44 8.66 -18.20
C THR A 90 3.90 8.62 -17.71
N ASP A 91 4.79 9.41 -18.32
CA ASP A 91 6.20 9.46 -17.95
C ASP A 91 6.40 10.23 -16.63
N GLU A 92 5.74 11.38 -16.46
CA GLU A 92 5.77 12.14 -15.21
C GLU A 92 5.05 11.41 -14.08
N PHE A 93 3.97 10.71 -14.38
CA PHE A 93 3.28 9.86 -13.41
C PHE A 93 4.15 8.68 -12.99
N ALA A 94 4.77 8.02 -13.97
CA ALA A 94 5.80 7.03 -13.70
C ALA A 94 6.96 7.65 -12.92
N GLU A 95 7.42 8.83 -13.24
CA GLU A 95 8.49 9.53 -12.56
C GLU A 95 8.08 10.07 -11.19
N TYR A 96 6.88 10.58 -11.01
CA TYR A 96 6.35 11.05 -9.74
C TYR A 96 6.15 9.91 -8.72
N ILE A 97 5.59 8.79 -9.18
CA ILE A 97 5.52 7.57 -8.37
C ILE A 97 6.90 6.96 -8.23
N SER A 98 7.77 7.19 -9.17
CA SER A 98 9.11 6.70 -9.34
C SER A 98 10.19 7.62 -8.78
N GLN A 99 9.95 8.89 -8.53
CA GLN A 99 10.85 9.72 -7.72
C GLN A 99 11.04 9.13 -6.32
N LYS A 100 10.08 8.33 -5.88
CA LYS A 100 10.31 7.38 -4.80
C LYS A 100 10.77 5.99 -5.28
N THR A 101 10.65 5.60 -6.56
CA THR A 101 10.72 4.16 -6.87
C THR A 101 11.39 3.70 -8.16
N SER A 102 11.52 4.44 -9.30
CA SER A 102 11.80 3.69 -10.54
C SER A 102 13.24 3.63 -11.07
N ALA A 103 13.93 4.71 -11.29
CA ALA A 103 15.31 4.59 -11.77
C ALA A 103 16.26 4.18 -10.63
N GLN A 104 16.03 4.73 -9.44
CA GLN A 104 16.76 4.40 -8.22
C GLN A 104 16.41 2.97 -7.78
N SER A 105 15.12 2.61 -7.72
CA SER A 105 14.67 1.27 -7.31
C SER A 105 14.97 0.18 -8.34
N ARG A 106 14.99 0.49 -9.64
CA ARG A 106 15.51 -0.48 -10.64
C ARG A 106 17.00 -0.71 -10.47
N LYS A 107 17.77 0.35 -10.22
CA LYS A 107 19.20 0.21 -9.91
C LYS A 107 19.38 -0.57 -8.61
N GLU A 108 18.61 -0.23 -7.59
CA GLU A 108 18.63 -0.90 -6.29
C GLU A 108 18.18 -2.35 -6.40
N LEU A 109 17.08 -2.64 -7.09
CA LEU A 109 16.63 -4.00 -7.38
C LEU A 109 17.71 -4.82 -8.10
N ASN A 110 18.32 -4.26 -9.15
CA ASN A 110 19.39 -4.93 -9.89
C ASN A 110 20.64 -5.12 -9.01
N ALA A 111 20.97 -4.15 -8.16
CA ALA A 111 22.08 -4.27 -7.22
C ALA A 111 21.82 -5.38 -6.19
N LYS A 112 20.62 -5.40 -5.58
CA LYS A 112 20.19 -6.43 -4.62
C LYS A 112 20.10 -7.81 -5.24
N MET A 113 19.60 -7.94 -6.49
CA MET A 113 19.59 -9.20 -7.22
C MET A 113 21.02 -9.71 -7.49
N LYS A 114 21.93 -8.81 -7.82
CA LYS A 114 23.35 -9.18 -8.03
C LYS A 114 24.02 -9.60 -6.72
N GLU A 115 23.71 -8.92 -5.63
CA GLU A 115 24.18 -9.26 -4.29
C GLU A 115 23.66 -10.63 -3.83
N LEU A 116 22.36 -10.88 -3.98
CA LEU A 116 21.75 -12.20 -3.72
C LEU A 116 22.41 -13.31 -4.55
N GLY A 117 22.65 -13.05 -5.84
CA GLY A 117 23.34 -14.00 -6.72
C GLY A 117 24.74 -14.33 -6.23
N LYS A 118 25.48 -13.34 -5.73
CA LYS A 118 26.82 -13.56 -5.16
C LYS A 118 26.74 -14.35 -3.83
N ALA A 119 25.82 -13.98 -2.95
CA ALA A 119 25.64 -14.66 -1.67
C ALA A 119 25.25 -16.13 -1.84
N LYS A 120 24.30 -16.45 -2.73
CA LYS A 120 23.91 -17.82 -3.04
C LYS A 120 25.05 -18.64 -3.65
N ARG A 121 25.81 -18.04 -4.58
CA ARG A 121 26.98 -18.69 -5.19
C ARG A 121 28.02 -19.00 -4.11
N ARG A 122 28.34 -18.02 -3.27
CA ARG A 122 29.31 -18.20 -2.20
C ARG A 122 28.87 -19.25 -1.17
N SER A 123 27.60 -19.27 -0.77
CA SER A 123 27.02 -20.29 0.10
C SER A 123 27.18 -21.71 -0.50
N SER A 124 27.00 -21.87 -1.82
CA SER A 124 27.21 -23.14 -2.53
C SER A 124 28.71 -23.52 -2.60
N GLU A 125 29.57 -22.55 -2.87
CA GLU A 125 31.03 -22.76 -2.86
C GLU A 125 31.53 -23.22 -1.49
N LEU A 126 31.09 -22.60 -0.41
CA LEU A 126 31.45 -22.99 0.95
C LEU A 126 31.04 -24.44 1.25
N THR A 127 29.87 -24.87 0.77
CA THR A 127 29.45 -26.27 0.93
C THR A 127 30.41 -27.22 0.23
N THR A 128 30.85 -26.87 -0.97
CA THR A 128 31.83 -27.67 -1.74
C THR A 128 33.19 -27.67 -1.07
N LEU A 129 33.63 -26.51 -0.59
CA LEU A 129 34.91 -26.35 0.12
C LEU A 129 34.94 -27.16 1.42
N PHE A 130 33.82 -27.15 2.16
CA PHE A 130 33.67 -27.92 3.40
C PHE A 130 33.76 -29.43 3.15
N THR A 131 33.15 -29.93 2.05
CA THR A 131 33.25 -31.33 1.66
C THR A 131 34.70 -31.71 1.37
N ARG A 132 35.41 -30.89 0.57
CA ARG A 132 36.83 -31.12 0.27
C ARG A 132 37.73 -31.07 1.49
N LEU A 133 37.47 -30.09 2.37
CA LEU A 133 38.21 -29.97 3.65
C LEU A 133 38.09 -31.24 4.50
N TYR A 134 36.88 -31.81 4.55
CA TYR A 134 36.62 -33.07 5.23
C TYR A 134 37.38 -34.24 4.61
N GLU A 135 37.35 -34.36 3.27
CA GLU A 135 38.07 -35.39 2.55
C GLU A 135 39.59 -35.31 2.76
N ASP A 136 40.17 -34.10 2.70
CA ASP A 136 41.60 -33.88 2.91
C ASP A 136 42.03 -34.16 4.39
N SER A 137 41.14 -33.91 5.33
CA SER A 137 41.37 -34.28 6.75
C SER A 137 41.40 -35.80 6.92
N VAL A 138 40.41 -36.51 6.32
CA VAL A 138 40.32 -37.98 6.41
C VAL A 138 41.55 -38.65 5.74
N LEU A 139 42.05 -38.06 4.65
CA LEU A 139 43.23 -38.54 3.93
C LEU A 139 44.55 -38.14 4.57
N GLY A 140 44.52 -37.42 5.74
CA GLY A 140 45.72 -36.97 6.42
C GLY A 140 46.54 -35.91 5.67
N ARG A 141 45.94 -35.19 4.71
CA ARG A 141 46.63 -34.15 3.92
C ARG A 141 46.74 -32.83 4.64
N ILE A 142 45.90 -32.61 5.68
CA ILE A 142 45.90 -31.44 6.52
C ILE A 142 45.94 -31.85 7.99
N SER A 143 46.51 -30.98 8.86
CA SER A 143 46.52 -31.23 10.30
C SER A 143 45.14 -30.95 10.93
N ASP A 144 44.91 -31.54 12.12
CA ASP A 144 43.69 -31.35 12.89
C ASP A 144 43.47 -29.86 13.24
N ASP A 145 44.56 -29.12 13.52
CA ASP A 145 44.48 -27.68 13.81
C ASP A 145 44.06 -26.87 12.57
N GLN A 146 44.60 -27.21 11.41
CA GLN A 146 44.20 -26.58 10.14
C GLN A 146 42.73 -26.90 9.80
N TYR A 147 42.33 -28.17 10.00
CA TYR A 147 40.91 -28.56 9.80
C TYR A 147 39.99 -27.75 10.71
N ARG A 148 40.29 -27.65 12.00
CA ARG A 148 39.50 -26.91 12.98
C ARG A 148 39.35 -25.44 12.60
N MET A 149 40.47 -24.77 12.34
CA MET A 149 40.50 -23.36 11.98
C MET A 149 39.68 -23.06 10.73
N LEU A 150 39.83 -23.84 9.64
CA LEU A 150 39.12 -23.66 8.39
C LEU A 150 37.62 -24.02 8.51
N SER A 151 37.31 -25.08 9.24
CA SER A 151 35.96 -25.53 9.52
C SER A 151 35.16 -24.48 10.28
N GLU A 152 35.74 -23.86 11.30
CA GLU A 152 35.10 -22.74 12.05
C GLU A 152 34.89 -21.53 11.15
N ALA A 153 35.87 -21.15 10.34
CA ALA A 153 35.75 -20.03 9.42
C ALA A 153 34.61 -20.25 8.38
N TYR A 154 34.58 -21.42 7.74
CA TYR A 154 33.54 -21.75 6.75
C TYR A 154 32.14 -21.85 7.38
N THR A 155 32.04 -22.39 8.60
CA THR A 155 30.78 -22.52 9.32
C THR A 155 30.23 -21.12 9.69
N THR A 156 31.12 -20.23 10.13
CA THR A 156 30.74 -18.85 10.51
C THR A 156 30.26 -18.07 9.30
N GLU A 157 31.06 -18.06 8.20
CA GLU A 157 30.69 -17.39 6.96
C GLU A 157 29.38 -17.96 6.38
N LYS A 158 29.19 -19.28 6.41
CA LYS A 158 27.96 -19.90 5.94
C LYS A 158 26.75 -19.46 6.76
N ARG A 159 26.87 -19.37 8.07
CA ARG A 159 25.78 -18.93 8.95
C ARG A 159 25.39 -17.47 8.68
N GLU A 160 26.37 -16.60 8.44
CA GLU A 160 26.12 -15.20 8.07
C GLU A 160 25.39 -15.10 6.72
N LEU A 161 25.80 -15.89 5.73
CA LEU A 161 25.13 -15.93 4.43
C LEU A 161 23.71 -16.49 4.53
N ASP A 162 23.50 -17.54 5.30
CA ASP A 162 22.20 -18.18 5.49
C ASP A 162 21.21 -17.26 6.24
N ALA A 163 21.70 -16.31 7.05
CA ALA A 163 20.90 -15.24 7.65
C ALA A 163 20.60 -14.10 6.66
N THR A 164 21.58 -13.71 5.84
CA THR A 164 21.47 -12.57 4.94
C THR A 164 20.62 -12.86 3.68
N ILE A 165 20.66 -14.10 3.17
CA ILE A 165 19.95 -14.49 1.96
C ILE A 165 18.43 -14.29 2.06
N PRO A 166 17.74 -14.73 3.14
CA PRO A 166 16.29 -14.49 3.29
C PRO A 166 15.91 -13.01 3.34
N ASP A 167 16.72 -12.18 4.00
CA ASP A 167 16.49 -10.74 4.10
C ASP A 167 16.58 -10.08 2.72
N LEU A 168 17.61 -10.43 1.94
CA LEU A 168 17.75 -9.95 0.55
C LEU A 168 16.59 -10.43 -0.35
N GLU A 169 16.13 -11.67 -0.18
CA GLU A 169 14.98 -12.19 -0.93
C GLU A 169 13.70 -11.41 -0.61
N HIS A 170 13.49 -11.10 0.66
CA HIS A 170 12.32 -10.32 1.10
C HIS A 170 12.36 -8.88 0.57
N GLU A 171 13.49 -8.19 0.66
CA GLU A 171 13.67 -6.85 0.11
C GLU A 171 13.44 -6.80 -1.41
N ILE A 172 13.98 -7.79 -2.15
CA ILE A 172 13.79 -7.92 -3.60
C ILE A 172 12.32 -8.11 -3.94
N GLU A 173 11.58 -8.92 -3.18
CA GLU A 173 10.14 -9.14 -3.42
C GLU A 173 9.33 -7.86 -3.19
N GLN A 174 9.61 -7.11 -2.12
CA GLN A 174 8.98 -5.80 -1.88
C GLN A 174 9.24 -4.80 -3.01
N LEU A 175 10.48 -4.72 -3.51
CA LEU A 175 10.84 -3.85 -4.63
C LEU A 175 10.14 -4.26 -5.94
N LYS A 176 9.97 -5.56 -6.19
CA LYS A 176 9.22 -6.06 -7.34
C LYS A 176 7.74 -5.74 -7.26
N GLU A 177 7.12 -5.94 -6.10
CA GLU A 177 5.70 -5.64 -5.90
C GLU A 177 5.41 -4.16 -6.15
N SER A 178 6.22 -3.25 -5.64
CA SER A 178 6.03 -1.81 -5.83
C SER A 178 6.09 -1.43 -7.31
N THR A 179 7.06 -1.96 -8.07
CA THR A 179 7.19 -1.72 -9.52
C THR A 179 6.01 -2.29 -10.31
N SER A 180 5.54 -3.49 -9.94
CA SER A 180 4.38 -4.14 -10.57
C SER A 180 3.08 -3.38 -10.34
N ASN A 181 2.92 -2.77 -9.15
CA ASN A 181 1.71 -2.03 -8.79
C ASN A 181 1.52 -0.76 -9.64
N VAL A 182 2.60 -0.03 -9.93
CA VAL A 182 2.55 1.15 -10.82
C VAL A 182 2.09 0.75 -12.22
N GLN A 183 2.65 -0.31 -12.78
CA GLN A 183 2.27 -0.79 -14.10
C GLN A 183 0.79 -1.20 -14.14
N ARG A 184 0.31 -1.92 -13.11
CA ARG A 184 -1.10 -2.32 -12.99
C ARG A 184 -2.02 -1.11 -12.93
N PHE A 185 -1.66 -0.05 -12.19
CA PHE A 185 -2.47 1.17 -12.14
C PHE A 185 -2.52 1.88 -13.50
N THR A 186 -1.40 1.97 -14.20
CA THR A 186 -1.33 2.56 -15.54
C THR A 186 -2.18 1.77 -16.55
N ASP A 187 -2.16 0.46 -16.50
CA ASP A 187 -2.98 -0.39 -17.37
C ASP A 187 -4.48 -0.24 -17.07
N LEU A 188 -4.84 -0.11 -15.79
CA LEU A 188 -6.21 0.23 -15.38
C LEU A 188 -6.61 1.62 -15.85
N ALA A 189 -5.72 2.61 -15.77
CA ALA A 189 -6.00 3.97 -16.24
C ALA A 189 -6.23 4.05 -17.76
N LYS A 190 -5.58 3.18 -18.54
CA LYS A 190 -5.84 3.04 -19.97
C LYS A 190 -7.21 2.42 -20.25
N LYS A 191 -7.64 1.47 -19.41
CA LYS A 191 -8.93 0.78 -19.55
C LYS A 191 -10.12 1.66 -19.17
N TYR A 192 -9.97 2.49 -18.11
CA TYR A 192 -11.04 3.36 -17.61
C TYR A 192 -10.74 4.82 -17.97
N VAL A 193 -11.38 5.32 -19.03
CA VAL A 193 -11.14 6.70 -19.52
C VAL A 193 -11.76 7.73 -18.58
N VAL A 194 -13.03 7.56 -18.23
CA VAL A 194 -13.79 8.38 -17.25
C VAL A 194 -14.72 7.44 -16.51
N ILE A 195 -14.81 7.60 -15.22
CA ILE A 195 -15.78 6.90 -14.38
C ILE A 195 -16.92 7.88 -14.09
N GLU A 196 -18.15 7.55 -14.52
CA GLU A 196 -19.34 8.35 -14.28
C GLU A 196 -20.02 7.98 -12.96
N GLU A 197 -20.01 6.68 -12.61
CA GLU A 197 -20.67 6.16 -11.43
C GLU A 197 -19.73 5.26 -10.61
N LEU A 198 -19.78 5.41 -9.28
CA LEU A 198 -19.02 4.57 -8.36
C LEU A 198 -19.75 3.26 -8.08
N THR A 199 -19.29 2.20 -8.70
CA THR A 199 -19.71 0.83 -8.37
C THR A 199 -18.85 0.24 -7.26
N THR A 200 -19.35 -0.82 -6.63
CA THR A 200 -18.56 -1.58 -5.64
C THR A 200 -17.26 -2.13 -6.24
N GLU A 201 -17.32 -2.57 -7.50
CA GLU A 201 -16.16 -3.11 -8.21
C GLU A 201 -15.09 -2.05 -8.43
N ILE A 202 -15.48 -0.87 -8.94
CA ILE A 202 -14.58 0.26 -9.15
C ILE A 202 -13.90 0.68 -7.85
N LEU A 203 -14.69 0.85 -6.77
CA LEU A 203 -14.15 1.23 -5.47
C LEU A 203 -13.10 0.24 -4.97
N HIS A 204 -13.38 -1.06 -5.05
CA HIS A 204 -12.44 -2.08 -4.60
C HIS A 204 -11.27 -2.33 -5.56
N THR A 205 -11.39 -1.93 -6.82
CA THR A 205 -10.29 -1.98 -7.78
C THR A 205 -9.26 -0.89 -7.48
N PHE A 206 -9.72 0.33 -7.24
CA PHE A 206 -8.83 1.49 -7.11
C PHE A 206 -8.45 1.83 -5.66
N ILE A 207 -9.33 1.58 -4.68
CA ILE A 207 -9.17 2.06 -3.31
C ILE A 207 -8.85 0.91 -2.35
N SER A 208 -7.85 1.12 -1.50
CA SER A 208 -7.49 0.21 -0.41
C SER A 208 -8.20 0.59 0.89
N LYS A 209 -8.23 1.88 1.24
CA LYS A 209 -8.92 2.43 2.40
C LYS A 209 -9.21 3.92 2.23
N ILE A 210 -10.18 4.42 2.96
CA ILE A 210 -10.51 5.85 3.09
C ILE A 210 -10.54 6.19 4.58
N VAL A 211 -9.81 7.22 4.98
CA VAL A 211 -9.77 7.71 6.36
C VAL A 211 -10.54 9.02 6.45
N VAL A 212 -11.50 9.07 7.36
CA VAL A 212 -12.38 10.23 7.55
C VAL A 212 -11.97 10.94 8.83
N HIS A 213 -11.60 12.23 8.72
CA HIS A 213 -11.22 13.08 9.82
C HIS A 213 -12.44 13.79 10.46
N GLU A 214 -12.26 14.35 11.64
CA GLU A 214 -13.26 15.20 12.26
C GLU A 214 -13.40 16.50 11.46
N ARG A 215 -14.61 17.08 11.47
CA ARG A 215 -14.82 18.42 10.89
C ARG A 215 -14.23 19.48 11.80
N GLU A 216 -13.61 20.52 11.24
CA GLU A 216 -13.06 21.62 12.00
C GLU A 216 -14.10 22.27 12.91
N LYS A 217 -15.33 22.49 12.39
CA LYS A 217 -16.46 23.03 13.18
C LYS A 217 -17.55 21.99 13.33
N LYS A 218 -17.72 21.45 14.54
CA LYS A 218 -18.60 20.30 14.87
C LYS A 218 -20.07 20.41 14.43
N ARG A 219 -20.62 21.60 14.27
CA ARG A 219 -22.05 21.85 13.95
C ARG A 219 -22.28 22.59 12.65
N SER A 220 -21.26 22.94 11.89
CA SER A 220 -21.39 23.64 10.63
C SER A 220 -21.58 22.65 9.47
N LYS A 221 -22.58 22.90 8.61
CA LYS A 221 -22.81 22.11 7.40
C LYS A 221 -21.72 22.34 6.34
N ASN A 222 -21.07 23.50 6.36
CA ASN A 222 -20.08 23.95 5.36
C ASN A 222 -18.64 23.95 5.91
N SER A 223 -18.39 23.32 7.05
CA SER A 223 -17.02 23.21 7.58
C SER A 223 -16.21 22.22 6.75
N PRO A 224 -14.97 22.56 6.39
CA PRO A 224 -14.08 21.65 5.70
C PRO A 224 -13.87 20.37 6.52
N GLN A 225 -13.74 19.26 5.81
CA GLN A 225 -13.50 17.95 6.39
C GLN A 225 -12.44 17.25 5.57
N GLN A 226 -11.33 16.91 6.18
CA GLN A 226 -10.27 16.16 5.53
C GLN A 226 -10.68 14.70 5.34
N ILE A 227 -10.38 14.15 4.16
CA ILE A 227 -10.63 12.76 3.79
C ILE A 227 -9.39 12.25 3.07
N ASP A 228 -8.74 11.25 3.65
CA ASP A 228 -7.57 10.65 3.04
C ASP A 228 -7.98 9.41 2.28
N ILE A 229 -7.68 9.39 0.98
CA ILE A 229 -7.99 8.28 0.09
C ILE A 229 -6.69 7.56 -0.26
N TYR A 230 -6.61 6.28 0.09
CA TYR A 230 -5.46 5.43 -0.21
C TYR A 230 -5.80 4.52 -1.39
N PHE A 231 -5.08 4.71 -2.47
CA PHE A 231 -5.21 3.88 -3.66
C PHE A 231 -4.54 2.50 -3.43
N ARG A 232 -4.99 1.49 -4.16
CA ARG A 232 -4.52 0.11 -3.97
C ARG A 232 -3.13 -0.14 -4.54
N TYR A 233 -2.80 0.53 -5.63
CA TYR A 233 -1.60 0.24 -6.41
C TYR A 233 -0.57 1.37 -6.37
N ILE A 234 -0.93 2.51 -5.78
CA ILE A 234 -0.08 3.68 -5.74
C ILE A 234 -0.23 4.40 -4.39
N ASP A 235 0.89 4.81 -3.83
CA ASP A 235 0.92 5.77 -2.73
C ASP A 235 0.76 7.18 -3.31
N PHE A 236 -0.47 7.51 -3.63
CA PHE A 236 -0.80 8.82 -4.15
C PHE A 236 -1.11 9.76 -2.98
N PRO A 237 -0.45 10.91 -2.85
CA PRO A 237 -0.73 11.83 -1.77
C PRO A 237 -2.15 12.37 -1.88
N THR A 238 -2.81 12.42 -0.75
CA THR A 238 -4.15 12.97 -0.59
C THR A 238 -4.18 14.48 -0.81
N CYS A 239 -5.36 14.97 -1.00
CA CYS A 239 -5.83 16.29 -1.45
C CYS A 239 -5.03 17.54 -1.01
N LEU A 240 -4.37 17.57 0.14
CA LEU A 240 -3.70 18.77 0.69
C LEU A 240 -2.34 19.08 0.05
N ASP A 241 -1.51 18.09 -0.21
CA ASP A 241 -0.21 18.30 -0.89
C ASP A 241 -0.36 18.56 -2.39
N ARG A 242 -1.52 18.20 -2.95
CA ARG A 242 -1.82 18.30 -4.38
C ARG A 242 -2.18 19.70 -4.82
N GLN A 243 -2.96 20.43 -4.01
CA GLN A 243 -3.40 21.77 -4.38
C GLN A 243 -2.21 22.72 -4.52
N GLN A 244 -1.20 22.55 -3.67
CA GLN A 244 0.05 23.33 -3.78
C GLN A 244 0.85 22.93 -5.04
N LYS A 245 1.06 21.64 -5.31
CA LYS A 245 1.85 21.19 -6.47
C LYS A 245 1.14 21.36 -7.82
N LEU A 246 -0.19 21.23 -7.89
CA LEU A 246 -0.96 21.51 -9.12
C LEU A 246 -1.00 23.01 -9.42
N ASN A 247 -0.99 23.86 -8.41
CA ASN A 247 -0.88 25.31 -8.59
C ASN A 247 0.52 25.72 -9.03
N GLU A 248 1.58 25.06 -8.52
CA GLU A 248 2.96 25.26 -8.96
C GLU A 248 3.16 24.86 -10.45
N ILE A 249 2.57 23.73 -10.86
CA ILE A 249 2.65 23.26 -12.27
C ILE A 249 1.77 24.11 -13.20
N ALA A 250 0.64 24.64 -12.76
CA ALA A 250 -0.22 25.53 -13.56
C ALA A 250 0.42 26.90 -13.77
N THR A 251 1.23 27.38 -12.84
CA THR A 251 1.96 28.65 -12.98
C THR A 251 3.20 28.56 -13.87
N GLU A 252 3.77 27.37 -14.07
CA GLU A 252 4.91 27.14 -14.98
C GLU A 252 4.50 26.98 -16.46
N THR A 253 3.20 26.83 -16.75
CA THR A 253 2.69 26.68 -18.14
C THR A 253 2.14 27.97 -18.75
N ASP A 254 2.15 29.07 -18.00
CA ASP A 254 1.72 30.42 -18.48
C ASP A 254 2.90 31.39 -18.69
N GLU A 255 4.16 30.91 -18.68
CA GLU A 255 5.35 31.59 -19.17
C GLU A 255 5.88 30.90 -20.44
#